data_64fe7cc8ff707043392069af50db7c75
#
_entry.id   64fe7cc8ff707043392069af50db7c75
#
_cell.length_a   1.000
_cell.length_b   1.000
_cell.length_c   1.000
_cell.angle_alpha   90.00
_cell.angle_beta   90.00
_cell.angle_gamma   90.00
#
_symmetry.space_group_name_H-M   'P 1'
#
loop_
_entity.id
_entity.type
_entity.pdbx_description
1 polymer ?
#
loop_
_entity_poly.entity_id
_entity_poly.type
_entity_poly.pdbx_seq_one_letter_code
_entity_poly.pdbx_strand_id
1 'polypeptide(L)'
;MRVQKSVRTLGFVGLAALAATQANAQSTLTVAGREVQLHGFVQQGFVFTSDNNFLTMGSDNGSGEMTDGGINASTKFNDKLRVGAQLYVRNLGQFGNGRVELDWIFADYQVNEKVGFRGGKVKTQLGLINDTQDMEFLHTWALLPQSVYPLDLRSVTIAHTGGDVYGRFNTKKAGQFAYNAYVGILPDDKRGGYRYGLEDRGLGVIGDVKRHGGGGDLRWTAPLEGLQVGVSHMETRGEFNLRSAQVPIPLNVDLKKWNITALYGDYQYENWHFSAEYRRTLAELVVTPSAAPTAPIDSRGWFASGAYRIAKPLELGAYYSSYIPNNALDTSLDNNHLSGPTATARYDFARFVSVKAEVHFLDGTGDPLSPRGFYPRNNRGGLNDSTSMFVLRTAFSF
;
A
#
# COMPACT_ATOMS: atom_id res chain seq x y z
N MET A 1 29.45 2.47 14.31
CA MET A 1 28.14 1.86 13.98
C MET A 1 27.46 2.40 12.69
N ARG A 2 27.90 3.51 12.11
CA ARG A 2 27.38 4.09 10.82
C ARG A 2 27.88 3.40 9.55
N VAL A 3 29.08 2.78 9.57
CA VAL A 3 29.70 2.19 8.37
C VAL A 3 29.04 0.85 7.94
N GLN A 4 28.43 0.12 8.86
CA GLN A 4 27.82 -1.18 8.54
C GLN A 4 26.45 -1.09 7.85
N LYS A 5 25.73 0.05 7.92
CA LYS A 5 24.47 0.28 7.22
C LYS A 5 24.67 0.58 5.71
N SER A 6 25.72 1.34 5.38
CA SER A 6 26.02 1.73 3.98
C SER A 6 26.47 0.55 3.10
N VAL A 7 27.11 -0.46 3.65
CA VAL A 7 27.57 -1.65 2.91
C VAL A 7 26.40 -2.55 2.47
N ARG A 8 25.30 -2.61 3.25
CA ARG A 8 24.11 -3.40 2.88
C ARG A 8 23.31 -2.75 1.73
N THR A 9 23.24 -1.43 1.67
CA THR A 9 22.55 -0.71 0.59
C THR A 9 23.33 -0.80 -0.72
N LEU A 10 24.66 -0.74 -0.68
CA LEU A 10 25.53 -0.91 -1.86
C LEU A 10 25.48 -2.34 -2.45
N GLY A 11 25.29 -3.36 -1.61
CA GLY A 11 25.14 -4.75 -2.08
C GLY A 11 23.89 -4.99 -2.91
N PHE A 12 22.78 -4.34 -2.59
CA PHE A 12 21.51 -4.47 -3.34
C PHE A 12 21.56 -3.76 -4.70
N VAL A 13 22.18 -2.57 -4.75
CA VAL A 13 22.39 -1.83 -6.01
C VAL A 13 23.35 -2.58 -6.94
N GLY A 14 24.37 -3.25 -6.39
CA GLY A 14 25.31 -4.06 -7.16
C GLY A 14 24.67 -5.30 -7.80
N LEU A 15 23.74 -5.97 -7.12
CA LEU A 15 23.01 -7.12 -7.67
C LEU A 15 22.01 -6.70 -8.77
N ALA A 16 21.38 -5.55 -8.63
CA ALA A 16 20.50 -4.99 -9.66
C ALA A 16 21.27 -4.59 -10.93
N ALA A 17 22.48 -4.07 -10.80
CA ALA A 17 23.34 -3.68 -11.92
C ALA A 17 23.86 -4.90 -12.72
N LEU A 18 24.09 -6.04 -12.08
CA LEU A 18 24.51 -7.29 -12.74
C LEU A 18 23.35 -7.94 -13.53
N ALA A 19 22.11 -7.75 -13.10
CA ALA A 19 20.92 -8.23 -13.83
C ALA A 19 20.61 -7.37 -15.06
N ALA A 20 21.07 -6.12 -15.12
CA ALA A 20 20.76 -5.15 -16.17
C ALA A 20 21.44 -5.45 -17.53
N THR A 21 22.44 -6.32 -17.59
CA THR A 21 23.18 -6.61 -18.82
C THR A 21 22.44 -7.52 -19.81
N GLN A 22 21.28 -8.09 -19.43
CA GLN A 22 20.41 -8.91 -20.30
C GLN A 22 18.91 -8.71 -20.03
N ALA A 23 18.48 -7.50 -19.69
CA ALA A 23 17.08 -7.22 -19.33
C ALA A 23 16.16 -7.27 -20.57
N ASN A 24 15.75 -8.44 -20.95
CA ASN A 24 14.40 -8.63 -21.47
C ASN A 24 13.44 -8.44 -20.27
N ALA A 25 12.38 -7.66 -20.41
CA ALA A 25 11.44 -7.33 -19.32
C ALA A 25 10.74 -8.55 -18.68
N GLN A 26 11.12 -9.74 -19.03
CA GLN A 26 10.62 -11.03 -18.58
C GLN A 26 11.70 -12.09 -18.75
N SER A 27 12.22 -12.61 -17.65
CA SER A 27 13.13 -13.74 -17.69
C SER A 27 12.33 -15.03 -17.55
N THR A 28 12.43 -15.92 -18.54
CA THR A 28 11.84 -17.25 -18.50
C THR A 28 12.93 -18.28 -18.29
N LEU A 29 12.76 -19.11 -17.27
CA LEU A 29 13.64 -20.25 -16.98
C LEU A 29 12.88 -21.55 -17.21
N THR A 30 13.56 -22.56 -17.73
CA THR A 30 12.99 -23.91 -17.78
C THR A 30 13.46 -24.71 -16.57
N VAL A 31 12.52 -25.06 -15.69
CA VAL A 31 12.78 -25.86 -14.49
C VAL A 31 11.93 -27.14 -14.57
N ALA A 32 12.57 -28.29 -14.52
CA ALA A 32 11.91 -29.61 -14.65
C ALA A 32 10.96 -29.71 -15.86
N GLY A 33 11.38 -29.16 -17.01
CA GLY A 33 10.61 -29.17 -18.25
C GLY A 33 9.44 -28.21 -18.31
N ARG A 34 9.32 -27.27 -17.35
CA ARG A 34 8.28 -26.24 -17.28
C ARG A 34 8.87 -24.86 -17.40
N GLU A 35 8.14 -23.98 -18.07
CA GLU A 35 8.47 -22.55 -18.10
C GLU A 35 8.10 -21.90 -16.78
N VAL A 36 9.08 -21.27 -16.14
CA VAL A 36 8.91 -20.44 -14.94
C VAL A 36 9.19 -19.00 -15.33
N GLN A 37 8.20 -18.15 -15.19
CA GLN A 37 8.32 -16.72 -15.40
C GLN A 37 8.90 -16.08 -14.14
N LEU A 38 9.98 -15.34 -14.29
CA LEU A 38 10.61 -14.56 -13.22
C LEU A 38 10.43 -13.08 -13.48
N HIS A 39 10.03 -12.35 -12.45
CA HIS A 39 9.97 -10.91 -12.43
C HIS A 39 10.58 -10.39 -11.14
N GLY A 40 11.20 -9.24 -11.23
CA GLY A 40 11.74 -8.57 -10.06
C GLY A 40 11.65 -7.07 -10.20
N PHE A 41 11.69 -6.39 -9.06
CA PHE A 41 11.78 -4.94 -9.00
C PHE A 41 12.57 -4.51 -7.77
N VAL A 42 13.22 -3.38 -7.88
CA VAL A 42 13.87 -2.68 -6.77
C VAL A 42 13.64 -1.19 -6.93
N GLN A 43 13.44 -0.53 -5.81
CA GLN A 43 13.13 0.89 -5.75
C GLN A 43 13.98 1.53 -4.66
N GLN A 44 14.53 2.71 -4.98
CA GLN A 44 15.27 3.53 -4.04
C GLN A 44 14.71 4.94 -4.05
N GLY A 45 14.30 5.41 -2.88
CA GLY A 45 13.84 6.78 -2.68
C GLY A 45 14.77 7.60 -1.82
N PHE A 46 14.64 8.91 -1.99
CA PHE A 46 15.19 9.94 -1.11
C PHE A 46 14.03 10.87 -0.75
N VAL A 47 13.89 11.19 0.53
CA VAL A 47 12.84 12.06 1.06
C VAL A 47 13.48 13.21 1.82
N PHE A 48 13.01 14.43 1.55
CA PHE A 48 13.32 15.63 2.31
C PHE A 48 12.03 16.33 2.71
N THR A 49 11.94 16.78 3.96
CA THR A 49 10.78 17.52 4.49
C THR A 49 11.23 18.85 5.10
N SER A 50 10.38 19.87 4.99
CA SER A 50 10.69 21.19 5.58
C SER A 50 10.60 21.19 7.09
N ASP A 51 9.67 20.39 7.67
CA ASP A 51 9.28 20.46 9.07
C ASP A 51 9.20 19.08 9.71
N ASN A 52 8.05 18.40 9.53
CA ASN A 52 7.80 17.12 10.18
C ASN A 52 8.57 15.97 9.50
N ASN A 53 9.23 15.16 10.28
CA ASN A 53 9.84 13.92 9.79
C ASN A 53 8.78 12.92 9.31
N PHE A 54 8.97 12.45 8.07
CA PHE A 54 8.06 11.48 7.45
C PHE A 54 8.43 10.05 7.81
N LEU A 55 7.45 9.25 8.15
CA LEU A 55 7.60 7.90 8.68
C LEU A 55 8.53 7.88 9.92
N THR A 56 9.48 6.97 9.94
CA THR A 56 10.50 6.86 10.99
C THR A 56 11.88 7.29 10.50
N MET A 57 11.93 8.10 9.46
CA MET A 57 13.15 8.63 8.83
C MET A 57 13.49 10.01 9.41
N GLY A 58 14.76 10.39 9.38
CA GLY A 58 15.19 11.77 9.64
C GLY A 58 15.11 12.59 8.36
N SER A 59 13.92 12.82 7.87
CA SER A 59 13.69 13.44 6.56
C SER A 59 13.83 14.97 6.57
N ASP A 60 13.76 15.61 7.73
CA ASP A 60 14.08 17.03 7.91
C ASP A 60 15.52 17.39 7.53
N ASN A 61 16.42 16.42 7.57
CA ASN A 61 17.81 16.53 7.10
C ASN A 61 18.06 15.76 5.79
N GLY A 62 17.01 15.25 5.17
CA GLY A 62 17.07 14.37 4.01
C GLY A 62 17.44 12.93 4.36
N SER A 63 16.65 11.96 3.85
CA SER A 63 16.85 10.55 4.15
C SER A 63 16.75 9.69 2.90
N GLY A 64 17.70 8.79 2.72
CA GLY A 64 17.69 7.71 1.73
C GLY A 64 17.17 6.37 2.29
N GLU A 65 16.62 6.34 3.50
CA GLU A 65 16.09 5.13 4.14
C GLU A 65 14.71 4.74 3.55
N MET A 66 14.57 4.79 2.24
CA MET A 66 13.37 4.47 1.49
C MET A 66 13.71 3.48 0.36
N THR A 67 13.86 2.21 0.72
CA THR A 67 14.22 1.15 -0.22
C THR A 67 13.22 0.02 -0.09
N ASP A 68 12.77 -0.49 -1.21
CA ASP A 68 11.97 -1.70 -1.25
C ASP A 68 12.17 -2.45 -2.58
N GLY A 69 11.79 -3.73 -2.58
CA GLY A 69 11.90 -4.55 -3.77
C GLY A 69 11.33 -5.95 -3.58
N GLY A 70 11.09 -6.61 -4.68
CA GLY A 70 10.54 -7.95 -4.69
C GLY A 70 11.05 -8.78 -5.86
N ILE A 71 11.01 -10.08 -5.67
CA ILE A 71 11.22 -11.05 -6.74
C ILE A 71 10.09 -12.07 -6.69
N ASN A 72 9.50 -12.35 -7.84
CA ASN A 72 8.44 -13.35 -7.94
C ASN A 72 8.71 -14.35 -9.04
N ALA A 73 8.16 -15.54 -8.85
CA ALA A 73 8.18 -16.62 -9.81
C ALA A 73 6.76 -17.17 -9.98
N SER A 74 6.38 -17.49 -11.21
CA SER A 74 5.12 -18.18 -11.48
C SER A 74 5.25 -19.17 -12.62
N THR A 75 4.47 -20.26 -12.56
CA THR A 75 4.41 -21.27 -13.61
C THR A 75 2.99 -21.79 -13.80
N LYS A 76 2.66 -22.17 -15.03
CA LYS A 76 1.43 -22.89 -15.36
C LYS A 76 1.71 -24.41 -15.35
N PHE A 77 0.92 -25.13 -14.55
CA PHE A 77 0.95 -26.60 -14.58
C PHE A 77 0.16 -27.15 -15.76
N ASN A 78 -0.91 -26.45 -16.14
CA ASN A 78 -1.73 -26.69 -17.33
C ASN A 78 -2.48 -25.39 -17.66
N ASP A 79 -3.39 -25.42 -18.65
CA ASP A 79 -4.14 -24.23 -19.09
C ASP A 79 -5.04 -23.62 -17.99
N LYS A 80 -5.35 -24.39 -16.95
CA LYS A 80 -6.26 -23.98 -15.87
C LYS A 80 -5.56 -23.71 -14.55
N LEU A 81 -4.41 -24.34 -14.27
CA LEU A 81 -3.74 -24.24 -12.98
C LEU A 81 -2.43 -23.48 -13.09
N ARG A 82 -2.33 -22.38 -12.40
CA ARG A 82 -1.13 -21.58 -12.20
C ARG A 82 -0.76 -21.52 -10.71
N VAL A 83 0.51 -21.52 -10.41
CA VAL A 83 1.05 -21.24 -9.08
C VAL A 83 2.08 -20.12 -9.17
N GLY A 84 2.25 -19.39 -8.08
CA GLY A 84 3.25 -18.34 -8.01
C GLY A 84 3.52 -17.91 -6.58
N ALA A 85 4.68 -17.27 -6.38
CA ALA A 85 5.09 -16.71 -5.10
C ALA A 85 5.95 -15.46 -5.31
N GLN A 86 5.93 -14.53 -4.32
CA GLN A 86 6.77 -13.35 -4.26
C GLN A 86 7.43 -13.23 -2.90
N LEU A 87 8.72 -12.99 -2.93
CA LEU A 87 9.47 -12.49 -1.78
C LEU A 87 9.59 -10.98 -1.91
N TYR A 88 9.42 -10.28 -0.80
CA TYR A 88 9.46 -8.84 -0.72
C TYR A 88 10.34 -8.38 0.44
N VAL A 89 11.04 -7.30 0.24
CA VAL A 89 11.88 -6.65 1.26
C VAL A 89 11.62 -5.15 1.23
N ARG A 90 11.57 -4.55 2.41
CA ARG A 90 11.46 -3.09 2.53
C ARG A 90 12.32 -2.57 3.69
N ASN A 91 12.78 -1.34 3.51
CA ASN A 91 13.46 -0.56 4.54
C ASN A 91 12.94 0.88 4.41
N LEU A 92 11.95 1.22 5.24
CA LEU A 92 11.30 2.53 5.27
C LEU A 92 11.54 3.11 6.67
N GLY A 93 12.74 3.67 6.88
CA GLY A 93 13.22 3.99 8.22
C GLY A 93 13.31 2.72 9.08
N GLN A 94 12.49 2.62 10.14
CA GLN A 94 12.44 1.43 11.02
C GLN A 94 11.47 0.35 10.49
N PHE A 95 10.59 0.66 9.53
CA PHE A 95 9.62 -0.30 9.03
C PHE A 95 10.27 -1.33 8.09
N GLY A 96 9.90 -2.59 8.26
CA GLY A 96 10.46 -3.73 7.53
C GLY A 96 11.91 -4.04 7.87
N ASN A 97 12.76 -3.04 8.09
CA ASN A 97 14.17 -3.14 8.50
C ASN A 97 14.98 -4.16 7.65
N GLY A 98 14.78 -4.17 6.35
CA GLY A 98 15.48 -5.04 5.39
C GLY A 98 15.17 -6.53 5.53
N ARG A 99 14.10 -6.93 6.21
CA ARG A 99 13.70 -8.33 6.34
C ARG A 99 13.00 -8.81 5.07
N VAL A 100 13.40 -9.99 4.61
CA VAL A 100 12.70 -10.67 3.51
C VAL A 100 11.41 -11.29 4.05
N GLU A 101 10.30 -11.02 3.39
CA GLU A 101 8.97 -11.51 3.73
C GLU A 101 8.36 -12.25 2.55
N LEU A 102 7.59 -13.31 2.83
CA LEU A 102 6.71 -13.91 1.82
C LEU A 102 5.52 -12.97 1.62
N ASP A 103 5.52 -12.23 0.52
CA ASP A 103 4.47 -11.24 0.23
C ASP A 103 3.18 -11.92 -0.20
N TRP A 104 3.28 -12.83 -1.17
CA TRP A 104 2.18 -13.67 -1.60
C TRP A 104 2.67 -15.03 -2.09
N ILE A 105 1.80 -16.04 -1.99
CA ILE A 105 1.93 -17.37 -2.56
C ILE A 105 0.55 -17.95 -2.80
N PHE A 106 0.26 -18.41 -4.00
CA PHE A 106 -1.06 -18.92 -4.33
C PHE A 106 -1.02 -20.08 -5.34
N ALA A 107 -2.08 -20.87 -5.31
CA ALA A 107 -2.54 -21.71 -6.40
C ALA A 107 -3.82 -21.08 -6.99
N ASP A 108 -3.87 -20.95 -8.32
CA ASP A 108 -4.95 -20.29 -9.06
C ASP A 108 -5.50 -21.28 -10.09
N TYR A 109 -6.75 -21.68 -9.90
CA TYR A 109 -7.46 -22.61 -10.78
C TYR A 109 -8.59 -21.90 -11.52
N GLN A 110 -8.41 -21.67 -12.81
CA GLN A 110 -9.39 -21.03 -13.67
C GLN A 110 -10.26 -22.09 -14.37
N VAL A 111 -11.52 -22.21 -13.94
CA VAL A 111 -12.48 -23.12 -14.57
C VAL A 111 -12.82 -22.65 -15.98
N ASN A 112 -13.15 -21.35 -16.09
CA ASN A 112 -13.44 -20.63 -17.35
C ASN A 112 -13.27 -19.11 -17.09
N GLU A 113 -13.60 -18.26 -18.06
CA GLU A 113 -13.50 -16.81 -17.89
C GLU A 113 -14.40 -16.24 -16.77
N LYS A 114 -15.53 -16.91 -16.52
CA LYS A 114 -16.53 -16.43 -15.57
C LYS A 114 -16.27 -16.88 -14.14
N VAL A 115 -15.49 -17.95 -13.94
CA VAL A 115 -15.24 -18.53 -12.62
C VAL A 115 -13.81 -19.04 -12.53
N GLY A 116 -13.10 -18.55 -11.54
CA GLY A 116 -11.80 -19.03 -11.08
C GLY A 116 -11.76 -19.06 -9.56
N PHE A 117 -10.86 -19.85 -9.02
CA PHE A 117 -10.61 -20.00 -7.58
C PHE A 117 -9.13 -19.79 -7.31
N ARG A 118 -8.83 -19.08 -6.25
CA ARG A 118 -7.45 -18.88 -5.81
C ARG A 118 -7.35 -19.19 -4.33
N GLY A 119 -6.30 -19.90 -3.91
CA GLY A 119 -6.05 -20.21 -2.51
C GLY A 119 -4.60 -19.97 -2.14
N GLY A 120 -4.36 -19.52 -0.92
CA GLY A 120 -3.04 -19.21 -0.38
C GLY A 120 -2.97 -17.85 0.32
N LYS A 121 -1.79 -17.24 0.31
CA LYS A 121 -1.63 -15.82 0.68
C LYS A 121 -1.75 -15.00 -0.59
N VAL A 122 -2.88 -14.32 -0.74
CA VAL A 122 -3.29 -13.64 -1.97
C VAL A 122 -3.32 -12.13 -1.74
N LYS A 123 -2.91 -11.34 -2.75
CA LYS A 123 -3.10 -9.87 -2.74
C LYS A 123 -4.59 -9.55 -2.69
N THR A 124 -4.98 -8.69 -1.77
CA THR A 124 -6.37 -8.31 -1.57
C THR A 124 -6.78 -7.24 -2.57
N GLN A 125 -7.81 -7.50 -3.35
CA GLN A 125 -8.43 -6.48 -4.18
C GLN A 125 -9.30 -5.57 -3.30
N LEU A 126 -8.85 -4.34 -3.10
CA LEU A 126 -9.51 -3.33 -2.26
C LEU A 126 -9.20 -1.94 -2.81
N GLY A 127 -10.18 -1.32 -3.47
CA GLY A 127 -9.97 -0.07 -4.19
C GLY A 127 -9.23 -0.26 -5.52
N LEU A 128 -8.73 0.84 -6.06
CA LEU A 128 -8.15 0.88 -7.41
C LEU A 128 -6.78 0.19 -7.48
N ILE A 129 -5.92 0.40 -6.48
CA ILE A 129 -4.46 0.17 -6.56
C ILE A 129 -3.93 -0.81 -5.51
N ASN A 130 -4.73 -1.26 -4.52
CA ASN A 130 -4.22 -2.00 -3.36
C ASN A 130 -3.35 -3.22 -3.71
N ASP A 131 -3.73 -4.00 -4.71
CA ASP A 131 -3.02 -5.22 -5.14
C ASP A 131 -1.74 -4.92 -5.95
N THR A 132 -1.59 -3.70 -6.48
CA THR A 132 -0.43 -3.25 -7.27
C THR A 132 0.39 -2.16 -6.59
N GLN A 133 0.07 -1.75 -5.36
CA GLN A 133 0.70 -0.60 -4.71
C GLN A 133 2.22 -0.70 -4.54
N ASP A 134 2.81 -1.91 -4.58
CA ASP A 134 4.25 -2.12 -4.52
C ASP A 134 4.94 -2.00 -5.88
N MET A 135 4.18 -2.02 -6.96
CA MET A 135 4.68 -1.99 -8.32
C MET A 135 4.76 -0.55 -8.81
N GLU A 136 5.70 0.22 -8.25
CA GLU A 136 5.82 1.66 -8.53
C GLU A 136 5.94 1.98 -10.01
N PHE A 137 6.59 1.10 -10.78
CA PHE A 137 6.72 1.29 -12.23
C PHE A 137 5.38 1.34 -12.98
N LEU A 138 4.29 0.86 -12.37
CA LEU A 138 2.92 0.96 -12.91
C LEU A 138 2.27 2.33 -12.64
N HIS A 139 2.79 3.10 -11.70
CA HIS A 139 2.15 4.33 -11.23
C HIS A 139 2.94 5.56 -11.67
N THR A 140 2.23 6.67 -11.88
CA THR A 140 2.83 7.98 -12.14
C THR A 140 3.57 8.51 -10.91
N TRP A 141 3.04 8.25 -9.73
CA TRP A 141 3.41 8.82 -8.44
C TRP A 141 4.65 8.18 -7.85
N ALA A 142 5.51 8.98 -7.20
CA ALA A 142 6.61 8.48 -6.36
C ALA A 142 6.08 7.93 -5.02
N LEU A 143 5.03 8.56 -4.47
CA LEU A 143 4.24 8.06 -3.36
C LEU A 143 2.76 8.03 -3.77
N LEU A 144 2.12 6.90 -3.57
CA LEU A 144 0.67 6.83 -3.70
C LEU A 144 -0.01 7.78 -2.69
N PRO A 145 -1.20 8.33 -3.01
CA PRO A 145 -1.92 9.21 -2.09
C PRO A 145 -2.08 8.60 -0.71
N GLN A 146 -1.39 9.17 0.29
CA GLN A 146 -1.31 8.61 1.66
C GLN A 146 -2.66 8.64 2.39
N SER A 147 -3.61 9.44 1.91
CA SER A 147 -4.99 9.45 2.40
C SER A 147 -5.69 8.10 2.24
N VAL A 148 -5.35 7.36 1.19
CA VAL A 148 -5.98 6.09 0.80
C VAL A 148 -5.01 4.91 0.88
N TYR A 149 -3.77 5.10 0.45
CA TYR A 149 -2.72 4.06 0.39
C TYR A 149 -1.52 4.41 1.29
N PRO A 150 -1.72 4.48 2.61
CA PRO A 150 -0.65 4.86 3.53
C PRO A 150 0.44 3.80 3.56
N LEU A 151 1.67 4.24 3.31
CA LEU A 151 2.84 3.39 3.15
C LEU A 151 3.19 2.61 4.45
N ASP A 152 2.95 3.23 5.59
CA ASP A 152 3.14 2.66 6.92
C ASP A 152 2.10 1.62 7.31
N LEU A 153 0.89 1.69 6.75
CA LEU A 153 -0.21 0.76 7.01
C LEU A 153 -0.43 -0.26 5.88
N ARG A 154 0.48 -0.32 4.89
CA ARG A 154 0.39 -1.25 3.75
C ARG A 154 0.03 -2.67 4.16
N SER A 155 0.73 -3.23 5.14
CA SER A 155 0.56 -4.60 5.60
C SER A 155 -0.82 -4.91 6.19
N VAL A 156 -1.59 -3.89 6.56
CA VAL A 156 -2.92 -4.04 7.16
C VAL A 156 -3.96 -4.57 6.16
N THR A 157 -3.80 -4.24 4.87
CA THR A 157 -4.78 -4.54 3.82
C THR A 157 -4.21 -5.22 2.58
N ILE A 158 -2.87 -5.35 2.46
CA ILE A 158 -2.22 -5.75 1.19
C ILE A 158 -2.54 -7.17 0.75
N ALA A 159 -2.72 -8.10 1.69
CA ALA A 159 -2.94 -9.51 1.40
C ALA A 159 -3.77 -10.18 2.50
N HIS A 160 -4.40 -11.30 2.16
CA HIS A 160 -5.03 -12.21 3.10
C HIS A 160 -4.56 -13.64 2.84
N THR A 161 -4.60 -14.49 3.86
CA THR A 161 -4.35 -15.93 3.72
C THR A 161 -5.68 -16.65 3.77
N GLY A 162 -6.11 -17.19 2.63
CA GLY A 162 -7.45 -17.77 2.51
C GLY A 162 -7.77 -18.19 1.08
N GLY A 163 -8.98 -17.89 0.64
CA GLY A 163 -9.46 -18.24 -0.69
C GLY A 163 -10.27 -17.13 -1.34
N ASP A 164 -10.15 -17.08 -2.67
CA ASP A 164 -10.88 -16.17 -3.54
C ASP A 164 -11.72 -16.95 -4.54
N VAL A 165 -12.86 -16.39 -4.89
CA VAL A 165 -13.59 -16.69 -6.12
C VAL A 165 -13.63 -15.43 -6.99
N TYR A 166 -13.33 -15.56 -8.27
CA TYR A 166 -13.26 -14.43 -9.17
C TYR A 166 -13.74 -14.79 -10.57
N GLY A 167 -14.04 -13.78 -11.37
CA GLY A 167 -14.40 -13.96 -12.76
C GLY A 167 -14.73 -12.66 -13.47
N ARG A 168 -15.06 -12.78 -14.77
CA ARG A 168 -15.44 -11.66 -15.60
C ARG A 168 -16.56 -12.02 -16.56
N PHE A 169 -17.42 -11.06 -16.85
CA PHE A 169 -18.53 -11.18 -17.77
C PHE A 169 -18.43 -10.08 -18.81
N ASN A 170 -18.31 -10.45 -20.08
CA ASN A 170 -18.33 -9.53 -21.19
C ASN A 170 -19.76 -9.41 -21.73
N THR A 171 -20.26 -8.19 -21.79
CA THR A 171 -21.55 -7.88 -22.41
C THR A 171 -21.31 -7.00 -23.63
N LYS A 172 -21.95 -7.34 -24.76
CA LYS A 172 -21.73 -6.62 -26.03
C LYS A 172 -22.09 -5.13 -25.98
N LYS A 173 -23.04 -4.73 -25.12
CA LYS A 173 -23.56 -3.36 -25.06
C LYS A 173 -23.16 -2.61 -23.77
N ALA A 174 -23.01 -3.30 -22.66
CA ALA A 174 -22.77 -2.68 -21.36
C ALA A 174 -21.30 -2.81 -20.89
N GLY A 175 -20.37 -3.25 -21.74
CA GLY A 175 -18.97 -3.42 -21.38
C GLY A 175 -18.70 -4.70 -20.60
N GLN A 176 -17.64 -4.68 -19.81
CA GLN A 176 -17.16 -5.83 -19.03
C GLN A 176 -17.35 -5.59 -17.53
N PHE A 177 -17.81 -6.62 -16.84
CA PHE A 177 -17.84 -6.68 -15.37
C PHE A 177 -16.86 -7.73 -14.89
N ALA A 178 -16.00 -7.36 -13.93
CA ALA A 178 -15.11 -8.27 -13.23
C ALA A 178 -15.47 -8.27 -11.73
N TYR A 179 -15.39 -9.42 -11.10
CA TYR A 179 -15.67 -9.56 -9.68
C TYR A 179 -14.60 -10.40 -8.99
N ASN A 180 -14.37 -10.11 -7.73
CA ASN A 180 -13.62 -10.92 -6.79
C ASN A 180 -14.37 -10.96 -5.47
N ALA A 181 -14.43 -12.12 -4.82
CA ALA A 181 -14.88 -12.24 -3.45
C ALA A 181 -13.91 -13.15 -2.70
N TYR A 182 -13.56 -12.80 -1.48
CA TYR A 182 -12.52 -13.47 -0.71
C TYR A 182 -12.89 -13.61 0.77
N VAL A 183 -12.27 -14.61 1.41
CA VAL A 183 -12.33 -14.82 2.85
C VAL A 183 -10.96 -15.32 3.34
N GLY A 184 -10.55 -14.89 4.52
CA GLY A 184 -9.27 -15.33 5.07
C GLY A 184 -8.86 -14.65 6.36
N ILE A 185 -7.59 -14.86 6.70
CA ILE A 185 -6.90 -14.27 7.84
C ILE A 185 -5.99 -13.16 7.32
N LEU A 186 -6.05 -12.00 7.96
CA LEU A 186 -5.17 -10.88 7.62
C LEU A 186 -3.84 -10.99 8.37
N PRO A 187 -2.72 -10.69 7.72
CA PRO A 187 -1.40 -10.78 8.33
C PRO A 187 -1.24 -9.76 9.46
N ASP A 188 -0.41 -10.14 10.44
CA ASP A 188 0.09 -9.25 11.49
C ASP A 188 1.52 -8.83 11.15
N ASP A 189 1.72 -7.56 10.87
CA ASP A 189 3.05 -6.99 10.65
C ASP A 189 3.62 -6.46 11.97
N LYS A 190 4.51 -7.24 12.58
CA LYS A 190 5.18 -6.88 13.83
C LYS A 190 6.11 -5.66 13.72
N ARG A 191 6.37 -5.18 12.51
CA ARG A 191 7.26 -4.04 12.20
C ARG A 191 6.58 -3.00 11.33
N GLY A 192 5.25 -3.03 11.27
CA GLY A 192 4.45 -2.07 10.54
C GLY A 192 4.07 -0.85 11.36
N GLY A 193 3.60 0.18 10.67
CA GLY A 193 3.21 1.45 11.26
C GLY A 193 2.07 1.34 12.28
N TYR A 194 1.19 0.35 12.14
CA TYR A 194 0.11 0.12 13.10
C TYR A 194 0.66 -0.12 14.53
N ARG A 195 1.62 -1.04 14.69
CA ARG A 195 2.24 -1.31 15.99
C ARG A 195 3.05 -0.12 16.47
N TYR A 196 3.81 0.48 15.58
CA TYR A 196 4.61 1.65 15.88
C TYR A 196 3.75 2.82 16.40
N GLY A 197 2.61 3.10 15.76
CA GLY A 197 1.68 4.15 16.19
C GLY A 197 1.06 3.89 17.56
N LEU A 198 0.76 2.63 17.90
CA LEU A 198 0.32 2.26 19.25
C LEU A 198 1.45 2.44 20.28
N GLU A 199 2.67 2.00 19.96
CA GLU A 199 3.84 2.15 20.84
C GLU A 199 4.19 3.62 21.05
N ASP A 200 4.00 4.47 20.05
CA ASP A 200 4.20 5.92 20.13
C ASP A 200 3.29 6.57 21.18
N ARG A 201 2.17 5.95 21.48
CA ARG A 201 1.22 6.33 22.53
C ARG A 201 1.39 5.56 23.84
N GLY A 202 2.48 4.82 24.00
CA GLY A 202 2.75 4.01 25.19
C GLY A 202 1.91 2.72 25.29
N LEU A 203 1.34 2.27 24.14
CA LEU A 203 0.54 1.05 24.04
C LEU A 203 1.33 -0.04 23.28
N GLY A 204 1.94 -0.96 23.99
CA GLY A 204 2.67 -2.08 23.36
C GLY A 204 1.76 -3.26 23.06
N VAL A 205 1.74 -3.75 21.81
CA VAL A 205 0.99 -4.95 21.43
C VAL A 205 1.66 -6.20 22.00
N ILE A 206 0.89 -7.04 22.72
CA ILE A 206 1.33 -8.31 23.29
C ILE A 206 0.96 -9.45 22.35
N GLY A 207 1.95 -10.23 21.92
CA GLY A 207 1.71 -11.37 21.02
C GLY A 207 1.32 -10.97 19.61
N ASP A 208 0.44 -11.75 19.01
CA ASP A 208 -0.03 -11.57 17.64
C ASP A 208 -1.38 -10.85 17.59
N VAL A 209 -1.59 -10.04 16.55
CA VAL A 209 -2.89 -9.47 16.21
C VAL A 209 -3.62 -10.47 15.32
N LYS A 210 -4.66 -11.08 15.83
CA LYS A 210 -5.46 -12.06 15.09
C LYS A 210 -6.64 -11.36 14.44
N ARG A 211 -6.64 -11.31 13.12
CA ARG A 211 -7.75 -10.72 12.35
C ARG A 211 -8.19 -11.69 11.26
N HIS A 212 -9.48 -11.82 11.09
CA HIS A 212 -10.10 -12.61 10.03
C HIS A 212 -11.28 -11.84 9.44
N GLY A 213 -11.61 -12.16 8.21
CA GLY A 213 -12.72 -11.50 7.54
C GLY A 213 -12.79 -11.87 6.06
N GLY A 214 -13.53 -11.08 5.35
CA GLY A 214 -13.71 -11.24 3.92
C GLY A 214 -14.17 -9.96 3.26
N GLY A 215 -14.32 -10.03 1.96
CA GLY A 215 -14.74 -8.88 1.19
C GLY A 215 -14.93 -9.22 -0.28
N GLY A 216 -15.05 -8.19 -1.07
CA GLY A 216 -15.15 -8.31 -2.51
C GLY A 216 -14.91 -7.00 -3.23
N ASP A 217 -14.71 -7.14 -4.53
CA ASP A 217 -14.51 -6.05 -5.48
C ASP A 217 -15.38 -6.31 -6.71
N LEU A 218 -16.02 -5.26 -7.20
CA LEU A 218 -16.76 -5.27 -8.44
C LEU A 218 -16.29 -4.12 -9.31
N ARG A 219 -15.76 -4.44 -10.50
CA ARG A 219 -15.25 -3.50 -11.51
C ARG A 219 -16.10 -3.54 -12.76
N TRP A 220 -16.44 -2.39 -13.24
CA TRP A 220 -17.08 -2.22 -14.54
C TRP A 220 -16.14 -1.44 -15.47
N THR A 221 -15.74 -2.09 -16.57
CA THR A 221 -15.07 -1.42 -17.69
C THR A 221 -16.16 -1.03 -18.66
N ALA A 222 -16.36 0.27 -18.80
CA ALA A 222 -17.43 0.84 -19.64
C ALA A 222 -17.19 0.55 -21.13
N PRO A 223 -18.25 0.67 -21.97
CA PRO A 223 -18.08 0.70 -23.43
C PRO A 223 -17.30 1.92 -23.92
N LEU A 224 -17.27 3.00 -23.12
CA LEU A 224 -16.38 4.14 -23.34
C LEU A 224 -14.95 3.69 -23.11
N GLU A 225 -14.14 3.75 -24.16
CA GLU A 225 -12.75 3.32 -24.11
C GLU A 225 -11.98 4.04 -23.00
N GLY A 226 -11.23 3.29 -22.22
CA GLY A 226 -10.40 3.77 -21.12
C GLY A 226 -11.14 4.02 -19.81
N LEU A 227 -12.48 3.95 -19.72
CA LEU A 227 -13.21 4.20 -18.48
C LEU A 227 -13.45 2.91 -17.69
N GLN A 228 -13.00 2.92 -16.45
CA GLN A 228 -13.28 1.89 -15.43
C GLN A 228 -13.81 2.53 -14.16
N VAL A 229 -14.81 1.94 -13.54
CA VAL A 229 -15.28 2.30 -12.19
C VAL A 229 -15.49 1.04 -11.36
N GLY A 230 -15.40 1.18 -10.05
CA GLY A 230 -15.59 0.01 -9.19
C GLY A 230 -15.92 0.37 -7.74
N VAL A 231 -16.31 -0.67 -7.03
CA VAL A 231 -16.60 -0.64 -5.60
C VAL A 231 -15.99 -1.86 -4.94
N SER A 232 -15.35 -1.63 -3.79
CA SER A 232 -14.83 -2.69 -2.94
C SER A 232 -15.39 -2.56 -1.53
N HIS A 233 -15.56 -3.70 -0.89
CA HIS A 233 -15.89 -3.78 0.53
C HIS A 233 -15.11 -4.87 1.21
N MET A 234 -14.58 -4.59 2.42
CA MET A 234 -13.90 -5.53 3.29
C MET A 234 -14.47 -5.39 4.70
N GLU A 235 -14.82 -6.50 5.32
CA GLU A 235 -15.17 -6.56 6.74
C GLU A 235 -14.21 -7.50 7.47
N THR A 236 -13.63 -7.04 8.58
CA THR A 236 -12.77 -7.84 9.43
C THR A 236 -13.15 -7.70 10.91
N ARG A 237 -12.84 -8.75 11.66
CA ARG A 237 -12.96 -8.82 13.11
C ARG A 237 -11.68 -9.40 13.69
N GLY A 238 -11.43 -9.17 14.96
CA GLY A 238 -10.23 -9.71 15.57
C GLY A 238 -10.05 -9.32 17.01
N GLU A 239 -8.96 -9.82 17.57
CA GLU A 239 -8.61 -9.56 18.97
C GLU A 239 -7.09 -9.40 19.13
N PHE A 240 -6.67 -8.60 20.08
CA PHE A 240 -5.29 -8.47 20.49
C PHE A 240 -5.19 -7.90 21.90
N ASN A 241 -4.03 -8.08 22.51
CA ASN A 241 -3.76 -7.56 23.85
C ASN A 241 -2.77 -6.41 23.78
N LEU A 242 -2.98 -5.41 24.64
CA LEU A 242 -2.11 -4.27 24.82
C LEU A 242 -1.53 -4.24 26.24
N ARG A 243 -0.29 -3.76 26.32
CA ARG A 243 0.34 -3.31 27.57
C ARG A 243 0.37 -1.79 27.55
N SER A 244 -0.09 -1.19 28.62
CA SER A 244 0.01 0.26 28.85
C SER A 244 0.94 0.54 30.04
N ALA A 245 1.71 1.61 29.98
CA ALA A 245 2.48 2.08 31.13
C ALA A 245 1.59 2.61 32.26
N GLN A 246 0.36 3.01 31.95
CA GLN A 246 -0.60 3.60 32.89
C GLN A 246 -1.47 2.57 33.60
N VAL A 247 -1.61 1.35 33.02
CA VAL A 247 -2.48 0.29 33.55
C VAL A 247 -1.63 -0.97 33.77
N PRO A 248 -1.54 -1.48 35.02
CA PRO A 248 -0.61 -2.57 35.36
C PRO A 248 -1.03 -3.95 34.82
N ILE A 249 -2.24 -4.07 34.30
CA ILE A 249 -2.77 -5.31 33.73
C ILE A 249 -2.93 -5.18 32.20
N PRO A 250 -2.82 -6.28 31.45
CA PRO A 250 -3.08 -6.27 30.02
C PRO A 250 -4.49 -5.80 29.68
N LEU A 251 -4.59 -4.97 28.63
CA LEU A 251 -5.86 -4.56 28.04
C LEU A 251 -6.18 -5.51 26.89
N ASN A 252 -7.33 -6.12 26.91
CA ASN A 252 -7.85 -6.88 25.76
C ASN A 252 -8.60 -5.94 24.85
N VAL A 253 -8.26 -5.93 23.58
CA VAL A 253 -8.95 -5.18 22.52
C VAL A 253 -9.70 -6.18 21.64
N ASP A 254 -11.01 -6.11 21.69
CA ASP A 254 -11.90 -6.86 20.82
C ASP A 254 -12.37 -5.94 19.69
N LEU A 255 -11.85 -6.16 18.48
CA LEU A 255 -12.23 -5.47 17.26
C LEU A 255 -13.51 -6.11 16.73
N LYS A 256 -14.66 -5.59 17.18
CA LYS A 256 -16.00 -6.10 16.83
C LYS A 256 -16.28 -5.97 15.36
N LYS A 257 -15.77 -4.87 14.74
CA LYS A 257 -15.99 -4.55 13.36
C LYS A 257 -14.90 -3.62 12.85
N TRP A 258 -14.34 -3.92 11.69
CA TRP A 258 -13.52 -3.01 10.93
C TRP A 258 -13.84 -3.18 9.46
N ASN A 259 -14.59 -2.23 8.96
CA ASN A 259 -15.08 -2.23 7.58
C ASN A 259 -14.36 -1.16 6.78
N ILE A 260 -13.94 -1.52 5.58
CA ILE A 260 -13.45 -0.58 4.58
C ILE A 260 -14.36 -0.68 3.37
N THR A 261 -14.88 0.46 2.92
CA THR A 261 -15.60 0.58 1.65
C THR A 261 -14.86 1.58 0.77
N ALA A 262 -14.57 1.21 -0.45
CA ALA A 262 -13.92 2.06 -1.45
C ALA A 262 -14.81 2.20 -2.68
N LEU A 263 -14.90 3.42 -3.20
CA LEU A 263 -15.49 3.75 -4.51
C LEU A 263 -14.39 4.37 -5.35
N TYR A 264 -14.20 3.91 -6.58
CA TYR A 264 -13.09 4.37 -7.40
C TYR A 264 -13.44 4.44 -8.88
N GLY A 265 -12.68 5.27 -9.58
CA GLY A 265 -12.75 5.40 -11.02
C GLY A 265 -11.38 5.67 -11.61
N ASP A 266 -11.18 5.18 -12.81
CA ASP A 266 -9.98 5.37 -13.63
C ASP A 266 -10.41 5.66 -15.07
N TYR A 267 -9.78 6.66 -15.70
CA TYR A 267 -10.07 7.04 -17.05
C TYR A 267 -8.80 7.39 -17.83
N GLN A 268 -8.55 6.64 -18.88
CA GLN A 268 -7.43 6.87 -19.79
C GLN A 268 -7.97 7.36 -21.12
N TYR A 269 -7.54 8.53 -21.57
CA TYR A 269 -7.90 9.10 -22.85
C TYR A 269 -6.68 9.70 -23.53
N GLU A 270 -6.26 9.10 -24.62
CA GLU A 270 -5.03 9.47 -25.35
C GLU A 270 -3.81 9.50 -24.39
N ASN A 271 -3.24 10.69 -24.16
CA ASN A 271 -2.11 10.92 -23.27
C ASN A 271 -2.54 11.29 -21.84
N TRP A 272 -3.83 11.41 -21.57
CA TRP A 272 -4.38 11.74 -20.27
C TRP A 272 -4.71 10.48 -19.46
N HIS A 273 -4.41 10.55 -18.17
CA HIS A 273 -4.81 9.55 -17.20
C HIS A 273 -5.41 10.25 -15.97
N PHE A 274 -6.65 9.97 -15.68
CA PHE A 274 -7.38 10.48 -14.52
C PHE A 274 -7.75 9.32 -13.61
N SER A 275 -7.58 9.49 -12.30
CA SER A 275 -8.06 8.53 -11.33
C SER A 275 -8.55 9.21 -10.06
N ALA A 276 -9.54 8.60 -9.42
CA ALA A 276 -10.06 9.06 -8.14
C ALA A 276 -10.51 7.86 -7.30
N GLU A 277 -10.34 7.98 -5.99
CA GLU A 277 -10.85 7.00 -5.04
C GLU A 277 -11.33 7.70 -3.76
N TYR A 278 -12.47 7.25 -3.25
CA TYR A 278 -12.97 7.57 -1.92
C TYR A 278 -13.01 6.30 -1.08
N ARG A 279 -12.44 6.36 0.12
CA ARG A 279 -12.39 5.25 1.08
C ARG A 279 -12.96 5.68 2.43
N ARG A 280 -13.89 4.88 2.95
CA ARG A 280 -14.42 5.02 4.31
C ARG A 280 -14.07 3.81 5.13
N THR A 281 -13.54 4.03 6.33
CA THR A 281 -13.25 2.97 7.30
C THR A 281 -14.10 3.19 8.55
N LEU A 282 -14.90 2.18 8.91
CA LEU A 282 -15.65 2.15 10.14
C LEU A 282 -15.06 1.09 11.06
N ALA A 283 -14.65 1.50 12.27
CA ALA A 283 -14.13 0.57 13.26
C ALA A 283 -14.91 0.69 14.59
N GLU A 284 -15.28 -0.44 15.14
CA GLU A 284 -15.89 -0.58 16.46
C GLU A 284 -15.00 -1.50 17.30
N LEU A 285 -14.48 -1.02 18.39
CA LEU A 285 -13.61 -1.78 19.28
C LEU A 285 -14.07 -1.65 20.74
N VAL A 286 -13.86 -2.73 21.49
CA VAL A 286 -14.12 -2.78 22.94
C VAL A 286 -12.81 -3.07 23.65
N VAL A 287 -12.45 -2.22 24.59
CA VAL A 287 -11.24 -2.38 25.41
C VAL A 287 -11.64 -2.84 26.81
N THR A 288 -11.05 -3.92 27.28
CA THR A 288 -11.34 -4.49 28.61
C THR A 288 -10.02 -4.70 29.39
N PRO A 289 -9.92 -4.26 30.66
CA PRO A 289 -10.90 -3.44 31.35
C PRO A 289 -10.87 -1.99 30.90
N SER A 290 -12.03 -1.40 30.71
CA SER A 290 -12.17 0.03 30.45
C SER A 290 -13.42 0.55 31.18
N ALA A 291 -13.32 1.73 31.77
CA ALA A 291 -14.43 2.38 32.42
C ALA A 291 -15.31 3.19 31.43
N ALA A 292 -14.84 3.40 30.19
CA ALA A 292 -15.54 4.20 29.20
C ALA A 292 -15.87 3.36 27.95
N PRO A 293 -17.08 3.51 27.38
CA PRO A 293 -17.38 2.93 26.09
C PRO A 293 -16.46 3.55 25.02
N THR A 294 -15.93 2.73 24.13
CA THR A 294 -15.18 3.21 22.96
C THR A 294 -16.16 3.72 21.90
N ALA A 295 -16.01 4.97 21.50
CA ALA A 295 -16.76 5.49 20.38
C ALA A 295 -16.30 4.85 19.06
N PRO A 296 -17.19 4.59 18.11
CA PRO A 296 -16.81 4.10 16.79
C PRO A 296 -15.93 5.12 16.07
N ILE A 297 -14.98 4.64 15.30
CA ILE A 297 -14.10 5.45 14.45
C ILE A 297 -14.66 5.43 13.04
N ASP A 298 -14.92 6.60 12.47
CA ASP A 298 -15.36 6.79 11.07
C ASP A 298 -14.30 7.61 10.34
N SER A 299 -13.28 6.93 9.79
CA SER A 299 -12.24 7.63 9.03
C SER A 299 -12.58 7.66 7.53
N ARG A 300 -12.15 8.75 6.89
CA ARG A 300 -12.42 9.00 5.47
C ARG A 300 -11.16 9.48 4.78
N GLY A 301 -10.86 8.89 3.63
CA GLY A 301 -9.76 9.30 2.77
C GLY A 301 -10.22 9.37 1.33
N TRP A 302 -9.72 10.34 0.58
CA TRP A 302 -9.95 10.38 -0.86
C TRP A 302 -8.79 11.06 -1.58
N PHE A 303 -8.71 10.80 -2.87
CA PHE A 303 -7.87 11.56 -3.78
C PHE A 303 -8.54 11.69 -5.14
N ALA A 304 -8.12 12.73 -5.88
CA ALA A 304 -8.40 12.87 -7.30
C ALA A 304 -7.11 13.31 -8.00
N SER A 305 -6.81 12.70 -9.12
CA SER A 305 -5.55 12.86 -9.83
C SER A 305 -5.73 13.00 -11.33
N GLY A 306 -4.76 13.69 -11.95
CA GLY A 306 -4.63 13.78 -13.40
C GLY A 306 -3.16 13.75 -13.78
N ALA A 307 -2.83 13.01 -14.83
CA ALA A 307 -1.50 12.97 -15.43
C ALA A 307 -1.59 13.12 -16.93
N TYR A 308 -0.55 13.68 -17.53
CA TYR A 308 -0.44 13.87 -18.96
C TYR A 308 0.96 13.45 -19.45
N ARG A 309 0.98 12.55 -20.41
CA ARG A 309 2.22 12.08 -21.04
C ARG A 309 2.61 13.02 -22.18
N ILE A 310 3.52 13.93 -21.87
CA ILE A 310 4.01 14.96 -22.81
C ILE A 310 4.78 14.30 -23.97
N ALA A 311 5.61 13.32 -23.65
CA ALA A 311 6.40 12.54 -24.59
C ALA A 311 6.55 11.11 -24.08
N LYS A 312 7.01 10.17 -24.93
CA LYS A 312 7.20 8.77 -24.53
C LYS A 312 7.93 8.60 -23.18
N PRO A 313 9.05 9.33 -22.91
CA PRO A 313 9.75 9.18 -21.64
C PRO A 313 9.20 10.07 -20.52
N LEU A 314 8.43 11.15 -20.82
CA LEU A 314 8.07 12.19 -19.85
C LEU A 314 6.57 12.25 -19.58
N GLU A 315 6.20 12.12 -18.32
CA GLU A 315 4.83 12.28 -17.83
C GLU A 315 4.83 13.26 -16.64
N LEU A 316 3.89 14.20 -16.66
CA LEU A 316 3.63 15.11 -15.54
C LEU A 316 2.27 14.79 -14.96
N GLY A 317 2.17 14.88 -13.64
CA GLY A 317 0.91 14.62 -12.94
C GLY A 317 0.74 15.50 -11.72
N ALA A 318 -0.50 15.63 -11.30
CA ALA A 318 -0.86 16.22 -10.02
C ALA A 318 -2.04 15.50 -9.41
N TYR A 319 -2.09 15.48 -8.08
CA TYR A 319 -3.26 15.05 -7.34
C TYR A 319 -3.51 15.94 -6.13
N TYR A 320 -4.76 15.93 -5.67
CA TYR A 320 -5.12 16.42 -4.35
C TYR A 320 -5.61 15.24 -3.53
N SER A 321 -5.21 15.16 -2.27
CA SER A 321 -5.66 14.12 -1.36
C SER A 321 -6.08 14.70 -0.02
N SER A 322 -7.04 14.03 0.65
CA SER A 322 -7.51 14.43 1.97
C SER A 322 -7.83 13.20 2.80
N TYR A 323 -7.47 13.26 4.08
CA TYR A 323 -7.73 12.25 5.08
C TYR A 323 -8.29 12.87 6.36
N ILE A 324 -9.36 12.29 6.87
CA ILE A 324 -10.00 12.61 8.15
C ILE A 324 -9.95 11.34 9.00
N PRO A 325 -9.21 11.34 10.13
CA PRO A 325 -9.04 10.16 10.98
C PRO A 325 -10.33 9.72 11.67
N ASN A 326 -11.19 10.66 12.03
CA ASN A 326 -12.51 10.37 12.56
C ASN A 326 -13.46 11.54 12.26
N ASN A 327 -14.52 11.28 11.51
CA ASN A 327 -15.51 12.28 11.10
C ASN A 327 -16.32 12.89 12.26
N ALA A 328 -16.23 12.31 13.45
CA ALA A 328 -16.86 12.86 14.65
C ALA A 328 -16.02 13.96 15.33
N LEU A 329 -14.76 14.15 14.89
CA LEU A 329 -13.84 15.15 15.43
C LEU A 329 -13.96 16.48 14.69
N ASP A 330 -13.53 17.55 15.35
CA ASP A 330 -13.41 18.87 14.73
C ASP A 330 -12.24 18.87 13.74
N THR A 331 -12.56 18.93 12.47
CA THR A 331 -11.57 18.91 11.38
C THR A 331 -10.85 20.23 11.15
N SER A 332 -11.18 21.28 11.91
CA SER A 332 -10.40 22.52 11.91
C SER A 332 -9.11 22.43 12.73
N LEU A 333 -8.95 21.36 13.52
CA LEU A 333 -7.73 21.10 14.27
C LEU A 333 -6.74 20.28 13.41
N ASP A 334 -5.48 20.66 13.42
CA ASP A 334 -4.43 20.11 12.55
C ASP A 334 -4.18 18.62 12.74
N ASN A 335 -4.42 18.09 13.94
CA ASN A 335 -4.31 16.67 14.24
C ASN A 335 -5.52 15.83 13.77
N ASN A 336 -6.58 16.47 13.27
CA ASN A 336 -7.81 15.81 12.83
C ASN A 336 -8.00 15.82 11.32
N HIS A 337 -7.00 16.24 10.58
CA HIS A 337 -6.96 16.12 9.12
C HIS A 337 -5.51 15.99 8.61
N LEU A 338 -5.37 15.55 7.38
CA LEU A 338 -4.15 15.63 6.58
C LEU A 338 -4.56 15.76 5.13
N SER A 339 -4.27 16.88 4.50
CA SER A 339 -4.69 17.14 3.12
C SER A 339 -3.65 17.95 2.37
N GLY A 340 -3.73 17.94 1.05
CA GLY A 340 -2.92 18.83 0.24
C GLY A 340 -2.68 18.37 -1.19
N PRO A 341 -2.18 19.30 -2.03
CA PRO A 341 -1.80 19.03 -3.41
C PRO A 341 -0.41 18.38 -3.51
N THR A 342 -0.25 17.60 -4.54
CA THR A 342 1.01 16.95 -4.93
C THR A 342 1.23 17.14 -6.42
N ALA A 343 2.47 17.40 -6.83
CA ALA A 343 2.87 17.44 -8.23
C ALA A 343 4.04 16.50 -8.49
N THR A 344 4.00 15.80 -9.60
CA THR A 344 4.95 14.74 -9.98
C THR A 344 5.46 14.96 -11.40
N ALA A 345 6.75 14.66 -11.61
CA ALA A 345 7.36 14.45 -12.90
C ALA A 345 7.97 13.04 -12.93
N ARG A 346 7.55 12.22 -13.89
CA ARG A 346 8.08 10.88 -14.15
C ARG A 346 8.86 10.88 -15.46
N TYR A 347 10.07 10.32 -15.43
CA TYR A 347 10.90 10.11 -16.62
C TYR A 347 11.28 8.64 -16.75
N ASP A 348 10.87 8.02 -17.86
CA ASP A 348 11.17 6.61 -18.18
C ASP A 348 12.44 6.58 -19.04
N PHE A 349 13.61 6.32 -18.43
CA PHE A 349 14.90 6.20 -19.13
C PHE A 349 14.93 5.00 -20.06
N ALA A 350 14.27 3.92 -19.64
CA ALA A 350 14.10 2.69 -20.39
C ALA A 350 12.82 1.99 -19.94
N ARG A 351 12.42 0.92 -20.63
CA ARG A 351 11.24 0.12 -20.24
C ARG A 351 11.32 -0.45 -18.82
N PHE A 352 12.52 -0.56 -18.28
CA PHE A 352 12.83 -1.17 -17.00
C PHE A 352 13.41 -0.19 -15.97
N VAL A 353 13.55 1.10 -16.31
CA VAL A 353 14.09 2.14 -15.41
C VAL A 353 13.27 3.39 -15.49
N SER A 354 12.74 3.84 -14.36
CA SER A 354 12.07 5.13 -14.22
C SER A 354 12.63 5.93 -13.06
N VAL A 355 12.58 7.25 -13.18
CA VAL A 355 12.86 8.20 -12.09
C VAL A 355 11.67 9.13 -11.94
N LYS A 356 11.28 9.40 -10.71
CA LYS A 356 10.18 10.28 -10.36
C LYS A 356 10.64 11.32 -9.35
N ALA A 357 10.29 12.56 -9.60
CA ALA A 357 10.47 13.67 -8.67
C ALA A 357 9.08 14.21 -8.29
N GLU A 358 8.83 14.31 -7.01
CA GLU A 358 7.51 14.65 -6.48
C GLU A 358 7.61 15.66 -5.36
N VAL A 359 6.69 16.63 -5.33
CA VAL A 359 6.56 17.62 -4.26
C VAL A 359 5.16 17.56 -3.68
N HIS A 360 5.08 17.57 -2.36
CA HIS A 360 3.83 17.58 -1.59
C HIS A 360 3.76 18.85 -0.76
N PHE A 361 2.57 19.41 -0.64
CA PHE A 361 2.26 20.51 0.27
C PHE A 361 1.14 20.03 1.17
N LEU A 362 1.50 19.60 2.38
CA LEU A 362 0.62 18.93 3.31
C LEU A 362 0.17 19.91 4.41
N ASP A 363 -1.11 19.90 4.69
CA ASP A 363 -1.78 20.64 5.74
C ASP A 363 -2.40 19.65 6.72
N GLY A 364 -2.15 19.85 8.03
CA GLY A 364 -2.51 18.93 9.09
C GLY A 364 -1.47 17.81 9.30
N THR A 365 -1.69 17.03 10.34
CA THR A 365 -0.78 15.95 10.75
C THR A 365 -1.44 14.58 10.82
N GLY A 366 -2.78 14.55 10.80
CA GLY A 366 -3.57 13.33 10.98
C GLY A 366 -3.53 12.80 12.42
N ASP A 367 -4.36 11.82 12.71
CA ASP A 367 -4.41 11.20 14.04
C ASP A 367 -3.16 10.32 14.28
N PRO A 368 -2.46 10.50 15.40
CA PRO A 368 -1.36 9.61 15.81
C PRO A 368 -1.75 8.13 15.99
N LEU A 369 -3.04 7.79 16.23
CA LEU A 369 -3.50 6.40 16.27
C LEU A 369 -3.66 5.78 14.87
N SER A 370 -3.87 6.63 13.87
CA SER A 370 -3.97 6.23 12.48
C SER A 370 -3.10 7.17 11.63
N PRO A 371 -1.81 7.24 11.92
CA PRO A 371 -0.90 8.18 11.26
C PRO A 371 -0.87 7.89 9.76
N ARG A 372 -0.57 8.94 9.04
CA ARG A 372 -0.31 8.89 7.60
C ARG A 372 1.14 9.28 7.32
N GLY A 373 2.04 8.77 8.16
CA GLY A 373 3.48 9.00 8.07
C GLY A 373 4.05 9.98 9.10
N PHE A 374 3.23 10.69 9.88
CA PHE A 374 3.74 11.64 10.88
C PHE A 374 3.58 11.11 12.30
N TYR A 375 4.71 10.76 12.94
CA TYR A 375 4.77 10.15 14.26
C TYR A 375 5.35 11.13 15.27
N PRO A 376 4.66 11.46 16.39
CA PRO A 376 5.20 12.33 17.44
C PRO A 376 6.55 11.89 17.97
N ARG A 377 6.76 10.59 18.16
CA ARG A 377 8.04 10.04 18.64
C ARG A 377 9.23 10.35 17.72
N ASN A 378 8.98 10.50 16.42
CA ASN A 378 9.99 10.85 15.43
C ASN A 378 10.13 12.37 15.26
N ASN A 379 9.23 13.15 15.87
CA ASN A 379 9.17 14.62 15.84
C ASN A 379 9.19 15.17 17.26
N ARG A 380 10.35 15.04 17.94
CA ARG A 380 10.49 15.34 19.37
C ARG A 380 10.22 16.79 19.76
N GLY A 381 10.30 17.72 18.82
CA GLY A 381 9.95 19.14 18.99
C GLY A 381 8.44 19.42 18.94
N GLY A 382 7.62 18.39 18.70
CA GLY A 382 6.21 18.50 18.34
C GLY A 382 6.00 18.37 16.84
N LEU A 383 4.75 18.21 16.42
CA LEU A 383 4.35 18.24 15.01
C LEU A 383 3.97 19.67 14.64
N ASN A 384 4.44 20.13 13.50
CA ASN A 384 4.01 21.39 12.88
C ASN A 384 2.75 21.16 12.07
N ASP A 385 1.95 22.19 11.91
CA ASP A 385 0.64 22.15 11.28
C ASP A 385 0.72 21.88 9.78
N SER A 386 1.85 22.15 9.15
CA SER A 386 2.08 21.93 7.73
C SER A 386 3.45 21.35 7.44
N THR A 387 3.58 20.67 6.31
CA THR A 387 4.86 20.09 5.87
C THR A 387 4.95 20.12 4.35
N SER A 388 6.02 20.73 3.82
CA SER A 388 6.42 20.52 2.43
C SER A 388 7.35 19.33 2.35
N MET A 389 7.10 18.41 1.40
CA MET A 389 7.92 17.21 1.24
C MET A 389 8.34 17.05 -0.22
N PHE A 390 9.64 16.80 -0.43
CA PHE A 390 10.20 16.42 -1.72
C PHE A 390 10.56 14.94 -1.68
N VAL A 391 10.20 14.21 -2.73
CA VAL A 391 10.52 12.80 -2.91
C VAL A 391 11.16 12.60 -4.28
N LEU A 392 12.34 11.99 -4.29
CA LEU A 392 12.97 11.48 -5.51
C LEU A 392 12.99 9.95 -5.42
N ARG A 393 12.45 9.27 -6.43
CA ARG A 393 12.40 7.81 -6.42
C ARG A 393 12.83 7.23 -7.76
N THR A 394 13.70 6.23 -7.71
CA THR A 394 14.15 5.47 -8.87
C THR A 394 13.61 4.04 -8.73
N ALA A 395 13.01 3.52 -9.79
CA ALA A 395 12.53 2.16 -9.88
C ALA A 395 13.22 1.42 -11.03
N PHE A 396 13.59 0.18 -10.76
CA PHE A 396 14.09 -0.77 -11.74
C PHE A 396 13.22 -2.03 -11.70
N SER A 397 12.85 -2.57 -12.87
CA SER A 397 12.06 -3.81 -12.99
C SER A 397 12.56 -4.69 -14.15
N PHE A 398 12.43 -5.99 -14.03
CA PHE A 398 12.80 -6.98 -15.06
C PHE A 398 11.82 -8.15 -15.11
#